data_2e530d6033c9e6aba3ab0689043ee4b2
#
_entry.id   2e530d6033c9e6aba3ab0689043ee4b2
#
_cell.length_a   1.000
_cell.length_b   1.000
_cell.length_c   1.000
_cell.angle_alpha   90.00
_cell.angle_beta   90.00
_cell.angle_gamma   90.00
#
_symmetry.space_group_name_H-M   'P 1'
#
loop_
_entity.id
_entity.type
_entity.pdbx_description
1 polymer ?
#
loop_
_entity_poly.entity_id
_entity_poly.type
_entity_poly.pdbx_seq_one_letter_code
_entity_poly.pdbx_strand_id
1 'polypeptide(L)'
;TKVVAGQTPEVAAMLAGIYGKITSGGIHLAPTIKTAEAAKVIENAQRDINIAFMNEVARIFASDGISVWDVLDAAGTKWNFLPFAPGLVGGHCIGVDPYYLSHKAEMLGHNPQVILAGRAINDDMGRWIADRLHDEMGRKPRRVLVLGLTFKENVPDLRNSKVADVIDRLKWLGHSVVVHDPHANSDEAVHEYGIALSGDALDHCYDAVFAAVPHREYAAMTPAALDAMVAENGLVFDLKRLWPALATGVDRLGGNRRYRGL
;
A
#
# COMPACT_ATOMS: atom_id res chain seq x y z
N THR A 1 16.78 16.70 -4.42
CA THR A 1 18.22 16.50 -4.66
C THR A 1 18.47 15.29 -5.52
N LYS A 2 19.34 15.39 -6.53
CA LYS A 2 19.82 14.26 -7.33
C LYS A 2 21.18 13.81 -6.81
N VAL A 3 21.33 12.52 -6.52
CA VAL A 3 22.61 11.90 -6.17
C VAL A 3 23.28 11.49 -7.48
N VAL A 4 24.50 11.94 -7.70
CA VAL A 4 25.30 11.60 -8.89
C VAL A 4 26.69 11.13 -8.47
N ALA A 5 27.25 10.22 -9.25
CA ALA A 5 28.62 9.74 -9.11
C ALA A 5 29.19 9.44 -10.51
N GLY A 6 30.51 9.37 -10.62
CA GLY A 6 31.20 9.01 -11.87
C GLY A 6 32.41 8.10 -11.60
N GLN A 7 32.88 7.46 -12.64
CA GLN A 7 34.11 6.66 -12.57
C GLN A 7 35.35 7.53 -12.28
N THR A 8 35.32 8.81 -12.73
CA THR A 8 36.33 9.81 -12.44
C THR A 8 35.67 11.10 -11.95
N PRO A 9 36.44 12.01 -11.30
CA PRO A 9 35.91 13.30 -10.88
C PRO A 9 35.36 14.13 -12.05
N GLU A 10 35.98 14.06 -13.22
CA GLU A 10 35.55 14.79 -14.42
C GLU A 10 34.16 14.30 -14.89
N VAL A 11 33.96 13.00 -14.94
CA VAL A 11 32.66 12.39 -15.29
C VAL A 11 31.60 12.76 -14.26
N ALA A 12 31.91 12.70 -12.97
CA ALA A 12 31.02 13.12 -11.91
C ALA A 12 30.60 14.59 -12.05
N ALA A 13 31.56 15.50 -12.33
CA ALA A 13 31.31 16.92 -12.54
C ALA A 13 30.45 17.17 -13.79
N MET A 14 30.69 16.46 -14.88
CA MET A 14 29.87 16.53 -16.09
C MET A 14 28.44 16.13 -15.83
N LEU A 15 28.22 14.99 -15.16
CA LEU A 15 26.88 14.52 -14.78
C LEU A 15 26.18 15.51 -13.84
N ALA A 16 26.89 16.05 -12.86
CA ALA A 16 26.35 17.09 -11.98
C ALA A 16 25.89 18.33 -12.77
N GLY A 17 26.67 18.78 -13.78
CA GLY A 17 26.30 19.87 -14.67
C GLY A 17 25.05 19.59 -15.51
N ILE A 18 24.89 18.36 -16.01
CA ILE A 18 23.71 17.94 -16.79
C ILE A 18 22.48 17.90 -15.91
N TYR A 19 22.53 17.13 -14.82
CA TYR A 19 21.38 16.96 -13.91
C TYR A 19 21.03 18.25 -13.16
N GLY A 20 22.01 19.13 -12.90
CA GLY A 20 21.76 20.43 -12.29
C GLY A 20 20.87 21.35 -13.12
N LYS A 21 20.81 21.14 -14.46
CA LYS A 21 19.95 21.94 -15.36
C LYS A 21 18.47 21.47 -15.32
N ILE A 22 18.20 20.25 -14.85
CA ILE A 22 16.87 19.64 -14.89
C ILE A 22 16.29 19.37 -13.48
N THR A 23 16.97 19.82 -12.43
CA THR A 23 16.48 19.67 -11.05
C THR A 23 16.59 21.00 -10.30
N SER A 24 15.52 21.33 -9.54
CA SER A 24 15.52 22.47 -8.61
C SER A 24 16.01 22.08 -7.21
N GLY A 25 16.07 20.78 -6.89
CA GLY A 25 16.42 20.27 -5.57
C GLY A 25 17.93 20.17 -5.28
N GLY A 26 18.78 20.60 -6.24
CA GLY A 26 20.24 20.55 -6.11
C GLY A 26 20.86 19.18 -6.42
N ILE A 27 22.19 19.12 -6.36
CA ILE A 27 23.00 17.94 -6.67
C ILE A 27 23.83 17.56 -5.44
N HIS A 28 23.84 16.27 -5.12
CA HIS A 28 24.77 15.65 -4.18
C HIS A 28 25.78 14.80 -4.96
N LEU A 29 27.05 15.15 -4.88
CA LEU A 29 28.14 14.35 -5.44
C LEU A 29 28.52 13.24 -4.46
N ALA A 30 28.18 12.01 -4.79
CA ALA A 30 28.62 10.86 -4.02
C ALA A 30 30.10 10.53 -4.33
N PRO A 31 30.89 10.10 -3.35
CA PRO A 31 32.32 9.86 -3.53
C PRO A 31 32.62 8.68 -4.46
N THR A 32 31.71 7.72 -4.59
CA THR A 32 31.82 6.58 -5.49
C THR A 32 30.46 6.18 -6.05
N ILE A 33 30.45 5.46 -7.18
CA ILE A 33 29.25 4.87 -7.76
C ILE A 33 28.58 3.93 -6.73
N LYS A 34 29.36 3.07 -6.05
CA LYS A 34 28.85 2.18 -5.00
C LYS A 34 28.13 2.92 -3.86
N THR A 35 28.65 4.09 -3.48
CA THR A 35 27.98 4.92 -2.46
C THR A 35 26.64 5.44 -2.96
N ALA A 36 26.56 5.89 -4.21
CA ALA A 36 25.31 6.36 -4.80
C ALA A 36 24.26 5.25 -4.91
N GLU A 37 24.67 4.06 -5.34
CA GLU A 37 23.80 2.86 -5.40
C GLU A 37 23.33 2.44 -4.01
N ALA A 38 24.23 2.36 -3.03
CA ALA A 38 23.90 2.02 -1.66
C ALA A 38 22.91 3.01 -1.04
N ALA A 39 23.06 4.31 -1.31
CA ALA A 39 22.16 5.35 -0.83
C ALA A 39 20.72 5.12 -1.31
N LYS A 40 20.54 4.70 -2.57
CA LYS A 40 19.20 4.38 -3.11
C LYS A 40 18.58 3.16 -2.47
N VAL A 41 19.36 2.10 -2.31
CA VAL A 41 18.90 0.86 -1.67
C VAL A 41 18.51 1.10 -0.21
N ILE A 42 19.32 1.88 0.53
CA ILE A 42 19.02 2.21 1.94
C ILE A 42 17.76 3.05 2.06
N GLU A 43 17.52 4.03 1.16
CA GLU A 43 16.29 4.83 1.16
C GLU A 43 15.04 3.94 1.06
N ASN A 44 15.05 2.98 0.13
CA ASN A 44 13.92 2.07 -0.06
C ASN A 44 13.80 1.05 1.09
N ALA A 45 14.90 0.47 1.56
CA ALA A 45 14.88 -0.46 2.69
C ALA A 45 14.41 0.20 3.99
N GLN A 46 14.83 1.44 4.27
CA GLN A 46 14.37 2.21 5.42
C GLN A 46 12.85 2.46 5.35
N ARG A 47 12.34 2.81 4.17
CA ARG A 47 10.89 3.02 3.96
C ARG A 47 10.12 1.74 4.20
N ASP A 48 10.59 0.62 3.67
CA ASP A 48 10.00 -0.70 3.84
C ASP A 48 9.91 -1.11 5.30
N ILE A 49 11.01 -0.97 6.06
CA ILE A 49 11.07 -1.30 7.49
C ILE A 49 10.13 -0.41 8.31
N ASN A 50 10.06 0.89 8.01
CA ASN A 50 9.15 1.79 8.72
C ASN A 50 7.68 1.46 8.45
N ILE A 51 7.33 1.07 7.21
CA ILE A 51 5.97 0.60 6.89
C ILE A 51 5.70 -0.74 7.60
N ALA A 52 6.68 -1.65 7.65
CA ALA A 52 6.54 -2.91 8.37
C ALA A 52 6.26 -2.69 9.86
N PHE A 53 6.95 -1.76 10.49
CA PHE A 53 6.67 -1.38 11.88
C PHE A 53 5.23 -0.85 12.05
N MET A 54 4.74 0.01 11.14
CA MET A 54 3.36 0.48 11.18
C MET A 54 2.35 -0.64 10.93
N ASN A 55 2.68 -1.60 10.07
CA ASN A 55 1.86 -2.79 9.82
C ASN A 55 1.78 -3.69 11.06
N GLU A 56 2.89 -3.93 11.74
CA GLU A 56 2.92 -4.69 12.98
C GLU A 56 2.10 -4.01 14.09
N VAL A 57 2.26 -2.70 14.27
CA VAL A 57 1.47 -1.89 15.21
C VAL A 57 -0.02 -1.95 14.89
N ALA A 58 -0.40 -1.86 13.60
CA ALA A 58 -1.80 -2.01 13.18
C ALA A 58 -2.38 -3.38 13.54
N ARG A 59 -1.59 -4.46 13.38
CA ARG A 59 -1.99 -5.83 13.76
C ARG A 59 -2.18 -5.99 15.27
N ILE A 60 -1.28 -5.41 16.07
CA ILE A 60 -1.37 -5.43 17.53
C ILE A 60 -2.64 -4.70 17.99
N PHE A 61 -2.85 -3.47 17.52
CA PHE A 61 -3.98 -2.65 17.94
C PHE A 61 -5.32 -3.17 17.43
N ALA A 62 -5.35 -3.81 16.26
CA ALA A 62 -6.53 -4.49 15.78
C ALA A 62 -7.04 -5.57 16.75
N SER A 63 -6.13 -6.26 17.43
CA SER A 63 -6.47 -7.30 18.43
C SER A 63 -6.97 -6.71 19.75
N ASP A 64 -6.61 -5.46 20.03
CA ASP A 64 -7.01 -4.71 21.25
C ASP A 64 -8.20 -3.76 21.01
N GLY A 65 -8.72 -3.71 19.79
CA GLY A 65 -9.86 -2.84 19.42
C GLY A 65 -9.52 -1.36 19.34
N ILE A 66 -8.23 -1.03 19.24
CA ILE A 66 -7.73 0.36 19.10
C ILE A 66 -7.53 0.69 17.62
N SER A 67 -8.00 1.85 17.19
CA SER A 67 -7.73 2.36 15.84
C SER A 67 -6.25 2.77 15.71
N VAL A 68 -5.52 2.14 14.80
CA VAL A 68 -4.13 2.54 14.52
C VAL A 68 -4.05 3.98 14.03
N TRP A 69 -5.05 4.46 13.32
CA TRP A 69 -5.10 5.83 12.79
C TRP A 69 -5.18 6.87 13.89
N ASP A 70 -5.99 6.63 14.93
CA ASP A 70 -6.10 7.54 16.07
C ASP A 70 -4.80 7.58 16.88
N VAL A 71 -4.13 6.44 17.00
CA VAL A 71 -2.79 6.36 17.62
C VAL A 71 -1.76 7.12 16.80
N LEU A 72 -1.78 6.99 15.46
CA LEU A 72 -0.86 7.71 14.59
C LEU A 72 -1.12 9.22 14.59
N ASP A 73 -2.38 9.65 14.63
CA ASP A 73 -2.74 11.07 14.77
C ASP A 73 -2.18 11.63 16.10
N ALA A 74 -2.33 10.90 17.20
CA ALA A 74 -1.80 11.30 18.50
C ALA A 74 -0.27 11.31 18.53
N ALA A 75 0.39 10.27 18.02
CA ALA A 75 1.85 10.17 17.94
C ALA A 75 2.44 11.24 17.03
N GLY A 76 1.76 11.56 15.93
CA GLY A 76 2.15 12.56 14.94
C GLY A 76 2.19 14.00 15.48
N THR A 77 1.62 14.26 16.67
CA THR A 77 1.77 15.55 17.38
C THR A 77 3.19 15.79 17.87
N LYS A 78 4.02 14.75 17.92
CA LYS A 78 5.41 14.84 18.40
C LYS A 78 6.34 15.19 17.24
N TRP A 79 7.19 16.18 17.42
CA TRP A 79 8.09 16.73 16.40
C TRP A 79 9.07 15.70 15.80
N ASN A 80 9.39 14.65 16.52
CA ASN A 80 10.35 13.61 16.11
C ASN A 80 9.66 12.32 15.59
N PHE A 81 8.33 12.31 15.52
CA PHE A 81 7.61 11.16 14.97
C PHE A 81 7.67 11.18 13.44
N LEU A 82 8.05 10.06 12.83
CA LEU A 82 8.09 9.91 11.38
C LEU A 82 6.72 9.46 10.85
N PRO A 83 6.09 10.19 9.92
CA PRO A 83 4.71 9.97 9.50
C PRO A 83 4.58 8.82 8.49
N PHE A 84 5.00 7.62 8.86
CA PHE A 84 4.69 6.41 8.11
C PHE A 84 3.31 5.88 8.50
N ALA A 85 2.64 5.22 7.56
CA ALA A 85 1.31 4.66 7.73
C ALA A 85 1.29 3.18 7.33
N PRO A 86 0.40 2.37 7.94
CA PRO A 86 0.25 0.97 7.57
C PRO A 86 -0.37 0.81 6.18
N GLY A 87 -0.16 -0.35 5.58
CA GLY A 87 -0.76 -0.74 4.30
C GLY A 87 0.08 -1.69 3.48
N LEU A 88 -0.38 -1.94 2.27
CA LEU A 88 0.26 -2.84 1.33
C LEU A 88 1.52 -2.20 0.72
N VAL A 89 2.60 -2.95 0.63
CA VAL A 89 3.87 -2.51 0.06
C VAL A 89 4.11 -3.25 -1.24
N GLY A 90 3.77 -2.62 -2.35
CA GLY A 90 3.95 -3.10 -3.70
C GLY A 90 4.99 -2.33 -4.51
N GLY A 91 4.97 -2.53 -5.82
CA GLY A 91 5.89 -1.90 -6.76
C GLY A 91 7.23 -2.61 -6.87
N HIS A 92 8.06 -2.12 -7.78
CA HIS A 92 9.32 -2.79 -8.15
C HIS A 92 10.56 -2.31 -7.37
N CYS A 93 10.42 -1.35 -6.46
CA CYS A 93 11.54 -0.83 -5.68
C CYS A 93 11.41 -1.17 -4.18
N ILE A 94 10.38 -0.65 -3.50
CA ILE A 94 10.29 -0.74 -2.03
C ILE A 94 10.18 -2.19 -1.57
N GLY A 95 9.41 -3.03 -2.29
CA GLY A 95 9.27 -4.45 -1.97
C GLY A 95 10.42 -5.34 -2.44
N VAL A 96 11.36 -4.83 -3.25
CA VAL A 96 12.41 -5.63 -3.91
C VAL A 96 13.83 -5.26 -3.44
N ASP A 97 14.16 -3.97 -3.36
CA ASP A 97 15.50 -3.50 -2.97
C ASP A 97 15.98 -4.04 -1.61
N PRO A 98 15.13 -4.24 -0.59
CA PRO A 98 15.53 -4.87 0.66
C PRO A 98 16.10 -6.27 0.48
N TYR A 99 15.60 -7.06 -0.49
CA TYR A 99 16.14 -8.37 -0.80
C TYR A 99 17.54 -8.31 -1.40
N TYR A 100 17.83 -7.31 -2.27
CA TYR A 100 19.18 -7.11 -2.77
C TYR A 100 20.15 -6.75 -1.64
N LEU A 101 19.73 -5.90 -0.70
CA LEU A 101 20.53 -5.55 0.48
C LEU A 101 20.77 -6.76 1.39
N SER A 102 19.73 -7.59 1.60
CA SER A 102 19.82 -8.81 2.39
C SER A 102 20.78 -9.81 1.76
N HIS A 103 20.63 -10.05 0.45
CA HIS A 103 21.54 -10.93 -0.29
C HIS A 103 23.01 -10.45 -0.21
N LYS A 104 23.23 -9.14 -0.33
CA LYS A 104 24.58 -8.58 -0.19
C LYS A 104 25.13 -8.74 1.22
N ALA A 105 24.30 -8.59 2.25
CA ALA A 105 24.70 -8.82 3.64
C ALA A 105 25.11 -10.27 3.87
N GLU A 106 24.33 -11.24 3.39
CA GLU A 106 24.62 -12.67 3.48
C GLU A 106 25.92 -13.05 2.76
N MET A 107 26.16 -12.49 1.57
CA MET A 107 27.43 -12.67 0.85
C MET A 107 28.64 -12.17 1.64
N LEU A 108 28.44 -11.21 2.53
CA LEU A 108 29.48 -10.65 3.42
C LEU A 108 29.54 -11.33 4.79
N GLY A 109 28.73 -12.39 5.01
CA GLY A 109 28.68 -13.13 6.26
C GLY A 109 27.85 -12.48 7.37
N HIS A 110 26.99 -11.47 7.03
CA HIS A 110 26.07 -10.82 7.97
C HIS A 110 24.66 -11.40 7.86
N ASN A 111 23.97 -11.54 8.99
CA ASN A 111 22.55 -11.90 9.04
C ASN A 111 21.68 -10.63 9.09
N PRO A 112 20.93 -10.29 8.04
CA PRO A 112 20.17 -9.04 7.94
C PRO A 112 18.79 -9.14 8.64
N GLN A 113 18.76 -9.42 9.94
CA GLN A 113 17.55 -9.72 10.72
C GLN A 113 16.44 -8.67 10.58
N VAL A 114 16.75 -7.39 10.75
CA VAL A 114 15.76 -6.30 10.72
C VAL A 114 15.11 -6.18 9.34
N ILE A 115 15.91 -6.31 8.28
CA ILE A 115 15.43 -6.21 6.90
C ILE A 115 14.50 -7.38 6.56
N LEU A 116 14.92 -8.60 6.90
CA LEU A 116 14.13 -9.80 6.64
C LEU A 116 12.85 -9.85 7.48
N ALA A 117 12.89 -9.44 8.75
CA ALA A 117 11.70 -9.32 9.59
C ALA A 117 10.69 -8.31 9.01
N GLY A 118 11.18 -7.14 8.59
CA GLY A 118 10.34 -6.13 7.94
C GLY A 118 9.67 -6.66 6.66
N ARG A 119 10.44 -7.36 5.81
CA ARG A 119 9.90 -7.99 4.60
C ARG A 119 8.82 -9.02 4.92
N ALA A 120 9.07 -9.91 5.88
CA ALA A 120 8.11 -10.95 6.27
C ALA A 120 6.76 -10.34 6.73
N ILE A 121 6.79 -9.24 7.49
CA ILE A 121 5.59 -8.53 7.93
C ILE A 121 4.84 -7.94 6.74
N ASN A 122 5.55 -7.22 5.84
CA ASN A 122 4.95 -6.58 4.70
C ASN A 122 4.41 -7.59 3.67
N ASP A 123 5.09 -8.71 3.46
CA ASP A 123 4.65 -9.75 2.54
C ASP A 123 3.40 -10.50 3.05
N ASP A 124 3.25 -10.68 4.37
CA ASP A 124 2.08 -11.33 4.96
C ASP A 124 0.87 -10.37 5.12
N MET A 125 1.06 -9.06 4.91
CA MET A 125 0.01 -8.06 5.16
C MET A 125 -1.23 -8.26 4.28
N GLY A 126 -1.05 -8.65 3.01
CA GLY A 126 -2.18 -8.92 2.11
C GLY A 126 -3.08 -10.05 2.63
N ARG A 127 -2.46 -11.14 3.09
CA ARG A 127 -3.18 -12.27 3.69
C ARG A 127 -3.89 -11.85 4.97
N TRP A 128 -3.22 -11.14 5.86
CA TRP A 128 -3.80 -10.68 7.12
C TRP A 128 -5.02 -9.76 6.90
N ILE A 129 -4.96 -8.83 5.93
CA ILE A 129 -6.09 -7.96 5.58
C ILE A 129 -7.27 -8.78 5.09
N ALA A 130 -7.04 -9.76 4.21
CA ALA A 130 -8.11 -10.62 3.70
C ALA A 130 -8.76 -11.47 4.81
N ASP A 131 -7.97 -12.01 5.73
CA ASP A 131 -8.47 -12.78 6.88
C ASP A 131 -9.30 -11.88 7.81
N ARG A 132 -8.86 -10.64 8.06
CA ARG A 132 -9.62 -9.66 8.83
C ARG A 132 -10.95 -9.27 8.16
N LEU A 133 -10.94 -9.04 6.86
CA LEU A 133 -12.17 -8.82 6.08
C LEU A 133 -13.14 -9.99 6.22
N HIS A 134 -12.63 -11.22 6.11
CA HIS A 134 -13.43 -12.44 6.28
C HIS A 134 -14.07 -12.53 7.67
N ASP A 135 -13.31 -12.21 8.71
CA ASP A 135 -13.81 -12.17 10.09
C ASP A 135 -14.90 -11.12 10.27
N GLU A 136 -14.71 -9.92 9.76
CA GLU A 136 -15.70 -8.82 9.79
C GLU A 136 -16.98 -9.17 9.00
N MET A 137 -16.90 -10.01 7.99
CA MET A 137 -18.04 -10.55 7.23
C MET A 137 -18.68 -11.78 7.88
N GLY A 138 -18.26 -12.17 9.10
CA GLY A 138 -18.81 -13.27 9.87
C GLY A 138 -18.36 -14.64 9.38
N ARG A 139 -17.20 -14.74 8.75
CA ARG A 139 -16.56 -15.98 8.25
C ARG A 139 -17.43 -16.77 7.29
N LYS A 140 -18.17 -16.06 6.42
CA LYS A 140 -19.03 -16.67 5.42
C LYS A 140 -18.69 -16.13 4.03
N PRO A 141 -18.81 -16.96 2.97
CA PRO A 141 -18.69 -16.49 1.60
C PRO A 141 -19.60 -15.29 1.32
N ARG A 142 -19.05 -14.28 0.69
CA ARG A 142 -19.73 -13.01 0.39
C ARG A 142 -19.31 -12.50 -0.98
N ARG A 143 -20.10 -11.59 -1.55
CA ARG A 143 -19.74 -10.84 -2.75
C ARG A 143 -19.02 -9.57 -2.33
N VAL A 144 -17.74 -9.44 -2.72
CA VAL A 144 -16.84 -8.37 -2.31
C VAL A 144 -16.44 -7.54 -3.54
N LEU A 145 -16.59 -6.22 -3.46
CA LEU A 145 -16.00 -5.28 -4.40
C LEU A 145 -14.65 -4.81 -3.86
N VAL A 146 -13.62 -4.92 -4.68
CA VAL A 146 -12.28 -4.34 -4.41
C VAL A 146 -12.11 -3.09 -5.25
N LEU A 147 -11.88 -1.95 -4.61
CA LEU A 147 -11.61 -0.68 -5.23
C LEU A 147 -10.10 -0.41 -5.28
N GLY A 148 -9.54 -0.49 -6.48
CA GLY A 148 -8.12 -0.32 -6.78
C GLY A 148 -7.36 -1.65 -6.83
N LEU A 149 -6.53 -1.79 -7.87
CA LEU A 149 -5.62 -2.91 -8.09
C LEU A 149 -4.18 -2.45 -8.32
N THR A 150 -3.95 -1.22 -8.79
CA THR A 150 -2.61 -0.66 -8.97
C THR A 150 -1.84 -0.64 -7.65
N PHE A 151 -0.49 -0.71 -7.71
CA PHE A 151 0.31 -0.73 -6.47
C PHE A 151 0.31 0.60 -5.72
N LYS A 152 -0.08 1.68 -6.41
CA LYS A 152 -0.10 3.05 -5.89
C LYS A 152 -1.23 3.86 -6.52
N GLU A 153 -1.72 4.84 -5.75
CA GLU A 153 -2.78 5.74 -6.18
C GLU A 153 -2.43 6.57 -7.43
N ASN A 154 -3.40 6.73 -8.31
CA ASN A 154 -3.38 7.62 -9.48
C ASN A 154 -2.26 7.35 -10.50
N VAL A 155 -1.79 6.11 -10.59
CA VAL A 155 -0.81 5.66 -11.57
C VAL A 155 -1.26 4.36 -12.24
N PRO A 156 -1.03 4.16 -13.55
CA PRO A 156 -1.42 2.94 -14.26
C PRO A 156 -0.34 1.85 -14.15
N ASP A 157 0.09 1.54 -12.93
CA ASP A 157 1.18 0.57 -12.70
C ASP A 157 0.71 -0.57 -11.78
N LEU A 158 0.68 -1.78 -12.35
CA LEU A 158 0.23 -3.00 -11.68
C LEU A 158 1.36 -3.83 -11.05
N ARG A 159 2.64 -3.50 -11.32
CA ARG A 159 3.77 -4.34 -10.95
C ARG A 159 3.86 -4.60 -9.45
N ASN A 160 3.92 -5.88 -9.07
CA ASN A 160 3.97 -6.34 -7.67
C ASN A 160 2.85 -5.74 -6.79
N SER A 161 1.65 -5.61 -7.32
CA SER A 161 0.52 -5.15 -6.52
C SER A 161 0.15 -6.16 -5.44
N LYS A 162 0.29 -5.77 -4.19
CA LYS A 162 -0.10 -6.60 -3.04
C LYS A 162 -1.62 -6.68 -2.83
N VAL A 163 -2.40 -5.92 -3.59
CA VAL A 163 -3.86 -6.09 -3.65
C VAL A 163 -4.22 -7.44 -4.30
N ALA A 164 -3.42 -7.93 -5.24
CA ALA A 164 -3.60 -9.26 -5.82
C ALA A 164 -3.55 -10.36 -4.74
N ASP A 165 -2.61 -10.28 -3.78
CA ASP A 165 -2.51 -11.22 -2.67
C ASP A 165 -3.78 -11.22 -1.79
N VAL A 166 -4.39 -10.03 -1.57
CA VAL A 166 -5.67 -9.90 -0.85
C VAL A 166 -6.80 -10.58 -1.63
N ILE A 167 -6.89 -10.32 -2.94
CA ILE A 167 -7.91 -10.89 -3.83
C ILE A 167 -7.81 -12.41 -3.85
N ASP A 168 -6.62 -12.96 -4.02
CA ASP A 168 -6.39 -14.38 -4.06
C ASP A 168 -6.76 -15.05 -2.73
N ARG A 169 -6.41 -14.42 -1.61
CA ARG A 169 -6.78 -14.93 -0.29
C ARG A 169 -8.29 -14.88 -0.06
N LEU A 170 -8.99 -13.80 -0.49
CA LEU A 170 -10.45 -13.71 -0.41
C LEU A 170 -11.13 -14.79 -1.26
N LYS A 171 -10.66 -15.03 -2.49
CA LYS A 171 -11.15 -16.12 -3.34
C LYS A 171 -10.94 -17.48 -2.70
N TRP A 172 -9.75 -17.72 -2.11
CA TRP A 172 -9.45 -18.96 -1.37
C TRP A 172 -10.39 -19.17 -0.18
N LEU A 173 -10.81 -18.10 0.51
CA LEU A 173 -11.80 -18.13 1.60
C LEU A 173 -13.24 -18.29 1.11
N GLY A 174 -13.45 -18.44 -0.20
CA GLY A 174 -14.74 -18.71 -0.84
C GLY A 174 -15.54 -17.47 -1.24
N HIS A 175 -14.96 -16.26 -1.16
CA HIS A 175 -15.66 -15.05 -1.58
C HIS A 175 -15.71 -14.91 -3.11
N SER A 176 -16.81 -14.34 -3.62
CA SER A 176 -16.91 -13.85 -4.99
C SER A 176 -16.34 -12.43 -5.02
N VAL A 177 -15.23 -12.23 -5.73
CA VAL A 177 -14.52 -10.94 -5.77
C VAL A 177 -14.70 -10.30 -7.13
N VAL A 178 -15.17 -9.04 -7.14
CA VAL A 178 -15.22 -8.15 -8.29
C VAL A 178 -14.20 -7.05 -8.07
N VAL A 179 -13.48 -6.65 -9.10
CA VAL A 179 -12.40 -5.66 -9.02
C VAL A 179 -12.67 -4.52 -9.97
N HIS A 180 -12.56 -3.30 -9.47
CA HIS A 180 -12.61 -2.07 -10.23
C HIS A 180 -11.35 -1.25 -9.98
N ASP A 181 -10.75 -0.73 -11.06
CA ASP A 181 -9.64 0.23 -10.98
C ASP A 181 -9.71 1.16 -12.21
N PRO A 182 -9.82 2.49 -12.02
CA PRO A 182 -9.95 3.43 -13.14
C PRO A 182 -8.62 3.71 -13.86
N HIS A 183 -7.49 3.28 -13.31
CA HIS A 183 -6.17 3.53 -13.86
C HIS A 183 -5.51 2.27 -14.42
N ALA A 184 -5.89 1.09 -13.95
CA ALA A 184 -5.29 -0.17 -14.36
C ALA A 184 -5.70 -0.56 -15.80
N ASN A 185 -4.74 -1.11 -16.56
CA ASN A 185 -5.04 -1.72 -17.85
C ASN A 185 -5.63 -3.11 -17.62
N SER A 186 -6.80 -3.38 -18.25
CA SER A 186 -7.53 -4.64 -18.05
C SER A 186 -6.78 -5.85 -18.60
N ASP A 187 -6.14 -5.73 -19.76
CA ASP A 187 -5.41 -6.83 -20.39
C ASP A 187 -4.16 -7.18 -19.58
N GLU A 188 -3.48 -6.15 -19.05
CA GLU A 188 -2.32 -6.32 -18.17
C GLU A 188 -2.73 -6.97 -16.84
N ALA A 189 -3.87 -6.59 -16.24
CA ALA A 189 -4.39 -7.19 -15.02
C ALA A 189 -4.71 -8.68 -15.19
N VAL A 190 -5.26 -9.06 -16.35
CA VAL A 190 -5.50 -10.47 -16.69
C VAL A 190 -4.18 -11.20 -16.92
N HIS A 191 -3.24 -10.59 -17.65
CA HIS A 191 -1.94 -11.20 -17.96
C HIS A 191 -1.10 -11.44 -16.71
N GLU A 192 -1.00 -10.44 -15.82
CA GLU A 192 -0.12 -10.50 -14.64
C GLU A 192 -0.72 -11.30 -13.48
N TYR A 193 -2.06 -11.20 -13.28
CA TYR A 193 -2.72 -11.72 -12.08
C TYR A 193 -3.92 -12.63 -12.35
N GLY A 194 -4.35 -12.81 -13.60
CA GLY A 194 -5.59 -13.52 -13.91
C GLY A 194 -6.83 -12.78 -13.36
N ILE A 195 -6.76 -11.48 -13.17
CA ILE A 195 -7.82 -10.65 -12.59
C ILE A 195 -8.48 -9.85 -13.71
N ALA A 196 -9.78 -10.12 -13.97
CA ALA A 196 -10.58 -9.30 -14.86
C ALA A 196 -11.12 -8.07 -14.09
N LEU A 197 -10.97 -6.88 -14.68
CA LEU A 197 -11.57 -5.66 -14.16
C LEU A 197 -13.01 -5.51 -14.70
N SER A 198 -13.94 -5.02 -13.86
CA SER A 198 -15.32 -4.72 -14.24
C SER A 198 -15.51 -3.22 -14.34
N GLY A 199 -15.87 -2.73 -15.53
CA GLY A 199 -16.13 -1.30 -15.76
C GLY A 199 -17.46 -0.84 -15.17
N ASP A 200 -18.41 -1.75 -14.97
CA ASP A 200 -19.76 -1.52 -14.41
C ASP A 200 -19.84 -1.88 -12.92
N ALA A 201 -18.73 -2.21 -12.30
CA ALA A 201 -18.70 -2.66 -10.89
C ALA A 201 -19.37 -1.68 -9.93
N LEU A 202 -19.28 -0.39 -10.19
CA LEU A 202 -19.83 0.65 -9.32
C LEU A 202 -21.37 0.76 -9.39
N ASP A 203 -22.00 0.12 -10.39
CA ASP A 203 -23.46 0.11 -10.60
C ASP A 203 -24.15 -1.06 -9.87
N HIS A 204 -23.39 -1.88 -9.13
CA HIS A 204 -23.87 -3.08 -8.46
C HIS A 204 -23.76 -2.99 -6.94
N CYS A 205 -24.52 -3.85 -6.25
CA CYS A 205 -24.52 -3.94 -4.80
C CYS A 205 -23.73 -5.17 -4.31
N TYR A 206 -22.98 -4.99 -3.20
CA TYR A 206 -22.07 -5.97 -2.64
C TYR A 206 -22.29 -6.14 -1.12
N ASP A 207 -21.93 -7.29 -0.59
CA ASP A 207 -21.93 -7.53 0.86
C ASP A 207 -20.80 -6.74 1.55
N ALA A 208 -19.69 -6.52 0.84
CA ALA A 208 -18.58 -5.69 1.30
C ALA A 208 -17.92 -4.92 0.16
N VAL A 209 -17.46 -3.71 0.47
CA VAL A 209 -16.60 -2.88 -0.38
C VAL A 209 -15.27 -2.69 0.33
N PHE A 210 -14.19 -3.12 -0.29
CA PHE A 210 -12.83 -2.97 0.19
C PHE A 210 -12.11 -1.87 -0.60
N ALA A 211 -11.84 -0.74 0.04
CA ALA A 211 -11.02 0.33 -0.54
C ALA A 211 -9.53 0.02 -0.32
N ALA A 212 -8.90 -0.57 -1.34
CA ALA A 212 -7.52 -1.03 -1.30
C ALA A 212 -6.53 0.06 -1.71
N VAL A 213 -6.84 0.84 -2.76
CA VAL A 213 -5.98 1.90 -3.30
C VAL A 213 -6.74 3.23 -3.30
N PRO A 214 -6.18 4.31 -2.70
CA PRO A 214 -6.88 5.57 -2.52
C PRO A 214 -6.80 6.46 -3.77
N HIS A 215 -7.39 5.99 -4.89
CA HIS A 215 -7.54 6.82 -6.08
C HIS A 215 -8.44 8.02 -5.81
N ARG A 216 -8.15 9.14 -6.46
CA ARG A 216 -8.93 10.39 -6.32
C ARG A 216 -10.40 10.22 -6.68
N GLU A 217 -10.70 9.33 -7.62
CA GLU A 217 -12.07 9.00 -8.04
C GLU A 217 -12.87 8.38 -6.89
N TYR A 218 -12.26 7.51 -6.11
CA TYR A 218 -12.88 6.92 -4.93
C TYR A 218 -12.94 7.91 -3.75
N ALA A 219 -11.89 8.73 -3.57
CA ALA A 219 -11.88 9.77 -2.52
C ALA A 219 -13.01 10.78 -2.70
N ALA A 220 -13.46 11.01 -3.94
CA ALA A 220 -14.57 11.89 -4.27
C ALA A 220 -15.97 11.28 -4.04
N MET A 221 -16.06 9.98 -3.71
CA MET A 221 -17.34 9.32 -3.47
C MET A 221 -18.00 9.84 -2.20
N THR A 222 -19.30 10.13 -2.32
CA THR A 222 -20.11 10.54 -1.18
C THR A 222 -20.59 9.32 -0.37
N PRO A 223 -21.01 9.49 0.90
CA PRO A 223 -21.66 8.41 1.65
C PRO A 223 -22.85 7.78 0.91
N ALA A 224 -23.64 8.58 0.21
CA ALA A 224 -24.77 8.06 -0.58
C ALA A 224 -24.33 7.18 -1.75
N ALA A 225 -23.21 7.49 -2.40
CA ALA A 225 -22.66 6.64 -3.46
C ALA A 225 -22.17 5.31 -2.89
N LEU A 226 -21.53 5.32 -1.71
CA LEU A 226 -21.13 4.10 -1.01
C LEU A 226 -22.34 3.28 -0.57
N ASP A 227 -23.38 3.92 -0.08
CA ASP A 227 -24.64 3.25 0.31
C ASP A 227 -25.31 2.51 -0.86
N ALA A 228 -25.20 3.06 -2.07
CA ALA A 228 -25.75 2.42 -3.27
C ALA A 228 -25.01 1.12 -3.64
N MET A 229 -23.72 1.03 -3.31
CA MET A 229 -22.88 -0.13 -3.61
C MET A 229 -22.82 -1.16 -2.48
N VAL A 230 -23.32 -0.86 -1.28
CA VAL A 230 -23.20 -1.72 -0.10
C VAL A 230 -24.59 -2.19 0.33
N ALA A 231 -24.76 -3.50 0.44
CA ALA A 231 -26.01 -4.13 0.91
C ALA A 231 -26.37 -3.67 2.34
N GLU A 232 -27.65 -3.78 2.69
CA GLU A 232 -28.09 -3.63 4.07
C GLU A 232 -27.29 -4.57 5.00
N ASN A 233 -26.79 -4.08 6.12
CA ASN A 233 -25.84 -4.76 7.01
C ASN A 233 -24.47 -5.10 6.38
N GLY A 234 -24.16 -4.55 5.21
CA GLY A 234 -22.87 -4.72 4.54
C GLY A 234 -21.72 -3.94 5.21
N LEU A 235 -20.55 -4.07 4.64
CA LEU A 235 -19.31 -3.53 5.17
C LEU A 235 -18.59 -2.64 4.14
N VAL A 236 -18.18 -1.45 4.56
CA VAL A 236 -17.10 -0.70 3.90
C VAL A 236 -15.84 -0.88 4.72
N PHE A 237 -14.80 -1.46 4.11
CA PHE A 237 -13.48 -1.60 4.75
C PHE A 237 -12.49 -0.69 4.04
N ASP A 238 -12.01 0.31 4.76
CA ASP A 238 -11.12 1.35 4.24
C ASP A 238 -9.71 1.16 4.76
N LEU A 239 -8.82 0.73 3.87
CA LEU A 239 -7.43 0.43 4.23
C LEU A 239 -6.62 1.67 4.57
N LYS A 240 -6.89 2.81 3.92
CA LYS A 240 -6.05 4.00 3.92
C LYS A 240 -6.72 5.24 4.51
N ARG A 241 -7.87 5.08 5.18
CA ARG A 241 -8.66 6.19 5.72
C ARG A 241 -9.04 7.20 4.61
N LEU A 242 -9.50 6.64 3.49
CA LEU A 242 -9.87 7.40 2.29
C LEU A 242 -11.04 8.34 2.53
N TRP A 243 -11.97 7.94 3.41
CA TRP A 243 -13.14 8.72 3.82
C TRP A 243 -13.03 9.12 5.30
N PRO A 244 -12.25 10.18 5.64
CA PRO A 244 -11.98 10.54 7.03
C PRO A 244 -13.25 10.92 7.81
N ALA A 245 -14.27 11.50 7.17
CA ALA A 245 -15.54 11.84 7.81
C ALA A 245 -16.33 10.60 8.28
N LEU A 246 -16.28 9.49 7.52
CA LEU A 246 -16.81 8.20 7.93
C LEU A 246 -15.97 7.56 9.05
N ALA A 247 -14.66 7.67 8.95
CA ALA A 247 -13.73 7.13 9.94
C ALA A 247 -13.90 7.78 11.32
N THR A 248 -14.16 9.08 11.36
CA THR A 248 -14.35 9.85 12.60
C THR A 248 -15.82 9.86 13.09
N GLY A 249 -16.74 9.28 12.32
CA GLY A 249 -18.16 9.26 12.64
C GLY A 249 -18.87 10.59 12.44
N VAL A 250 -18.23 11.58 11.78
CA VAL A 250 -18.85 12.84 11.35
C VAL A 250 -19.92 12.55 10.30
N ASP A 251 -19.58 11.71 9.31
CA ASP A 251 -20.54 11.14 8.37
C ASP A 251 -20.87 9.69 8.77
N ARG A 252 -21.99 9.17 8.27
CA ARG A 252 -22.44 7.79 8.49
C ARG A 252 -22.99 7.21 7.20
N LEU A 253 -22.79 5.91 7.04
CA LEU A 253 -23.50 5.12 6.05
C LEU A 253 -24.97 4.96 6.49
N GLY A 254 -25.87 4.84 5.52
CA GLY A 254 -27.30 4.68 5.78
C GLY A 254 -27.62 3.27 6.33
N GLY A 255 -28.74 3.17 7.09
CA GLY A 255 -29.22 1.89 7.64
C GLY A 255 -28.24 1.26 8.64
N ASN A 256 -28.06 -0.07 8.52
CA ASN A 256 -27.19 -0.86 9.39
C ASN A 256 -25.81 -1.16 8.75
N ARG A 257 -25.41 -0.41 7.76
CA ARG A 257 -24.09 -0.55 7.10
C ARG A 257 -22.97 -0.19 8.05
N ARG A 258 -21.87 -0.91 7.96
CA ARG A 258 -20.72 -0.74 8.85
C ARG A 258 -19.53 -0.15 8.08
N TYR A 259 -18.84 0.79 8.72
CA TYR A 259 -17.54 1.26 8.27
C TYR A 259 -16.45 0.72 9.20
N ARG A 260 -15.35 0.24 8.64
CA ARG A 260 -14.17 -0.23 9.36
C ARG A 260 -12.90 0.23 8.64
N GLY A 261 -11.85 0.43 9.41
CA GLY A 261 -10.50 0.65 8.94
C GLY A 261 -9.52 -0.33 9.61
N LEU A 262 -8.24 -0.09 9.36
CA LEU A 262 -7.16 -0.76 10.11
C LEU A 262 -7.13 -0.33 11.57
#